data_102037bc3e7a8a59cda6e38b198414f2
#
_entry.id   102037bc3e7a8a59cda6e38b198414f2
#
_cell.length_a   1.000
_cell.length_b   1.000
_cell.length_c   1.000
_cell.angle_alpha   90.00
_cell.angle_beta   90.00
_cell.angle_gamma   90.00
#
_symmetry.space_group_name_H-M   'P 1'
#
loop_
_entity.id
_entity.type
_entity.pdbx_description
1 polymer ?
#
loop_
_entity_poly.entity_id
_entity_poly.type
_entity_poly.pdbx_seq_one_letter_code
_entity_poly.pdbx_strand_id
1 'polypeptide(L)'
;MKLILISILIVLSTTSTKAQDVETAYPVAAAQQAAATVGYFSYGEIFMSMPEYNIAQKQIEELKAKYEEEAIRVKNDFNKKYEEFLEGQKDFPLTILKKRQTELQELMNKNIAFKEESRRLMAQAEKEIYAPLHKRIQELLNQTGAELNLTLIVNTDSDACPYINPARSINLTSLLKEKLQ
;
A
#
# COMPACT_ATOMS: atom_id res chain seq x y z
N MET A 1 -34.14 -54.63 -85.05
CA MET A 1 -35.59 -54.60 -84.82
C MET A 1 -35.82 -54.39 -83.33
N LYS A 2 -36.63 -53.51 -82.95
CA LYS A 2 -37.08 -53.03 -81.65
C LYS A 2 -36.06 -52.23 -80.83
N LEU A 3 -36.15 -50.93 -81.05
CA LEU A 3 -35.64 -49.85 -80.15
C LEU A 3 -36.39 -49.85 -78.87
N ILE A 4 -35.67 -49.88 -77.76
CA ILE A 4 -36.21 -49.60 -76.38
C ILE A 4 -35.53 -48.31 -75.97
N LEU A 5 -36.29 -47.22 -75.99
CA LEU A 5 -35.95 -45.91 -75.41
C LEU A 5 -36.06 -46.02 -73.91
N ILE A 6 -34.93 -45.94 -73.22
CA ILE A 6 -34.89 -45.76 -71.74
C ILE A 6 -34.75 -44.26 -71.49
N SER A 7 -35.81 -43.67 -71.00
CA SER A 7 -35.86 -42.32 -70.53
C SER A 7 -35.19 -42.24 -69.15
N ILE A 8 -34.03 -41.57 -69.08
CA ILE A 8 -33.35 -41.30 -67.81
C ILE A 8 -33.89 -39.99 -67.22
N LEU A 9 -34.68 -40.11 -66.20
CA LEU A 9 -35.17 -39.01 -65.36
C LEU A 9 -34.06 -38.58 -64.39
N ILE A 10 -33.38 -37.45 -64.63
CA ILE A 10 -32.42 -36.86 -63.74
C ILE A 10 -33.19 -36.12 -62.67
N VAL A 11 -33.26 -36.68 -61.45
CA VAL A 11 -33.75 -36.00 -60.26
C VAL A 11 -32.59 -35.19 -59.67
N LEU A 12 -32.67 -33.86 -59.84
CA LEU A 12 -31.74 -32.92 -59.24
C LEU A 12 -32.07 -32.74 -57.74
N SER A 13 -31.46 -33.55 -56.90
CA SER A 13 -31.54 -33.41 -55.45
C SER A 13 -30.57 -32.30 -54.99
N THR A 14 -31.08 -31.13 -54.67
CA THR A 14 -30.35 -30.09 -53.99
C THR A 14 -30.10 -30.49 -52.55
N THR A 15 -28.90 -31.01 -52.24
CA THR A 15 -28.45 -31.19 -50.88
C THR A 15 -28.02 -29.86 -50.30
N SER A 16 -28.87 -29.25 -49.47
CA SER A 16 -28.48 -28.15 -48.58
C SER A 16 -27.47 -28.73 -47.57
N THR A 17 -26.20 -28.43 -47.80
CA THR A 17 -25.16 -28.62 -46.79
C THR A 17 -25.38 -27.54 -45.71
N LYS A 18 -26.04 -27.95 -44.60
CA LYS A 18 -25.92 -27.20 -43.36
C LYS A 18 -24.46 -27.30 -42.92
N ALA A 19 -23.78 -26.13 -42.87
CA ALA A 19 -22.54 -26.02 -42.18
C ALA A 19 -22.83 -26.38 -40.67
N GLN A 20 -22.36 -27.57 -40.27
CA GLN A 20 -22.24 -27.88 -38.83
C GLN A 20 -21.09 -27.04 -38.33
N ASP A 21 -21.42 -25.98 -37.58
CA ASP A 21 -20.49 -25.38 -36.62
C ASP A 21 -20.03 -26.51 -35.67
N VAL A 22 -18.83 -27.00 -35.90
CA VAL A 22 -18.14 -27.84 -34.95
C VAL A 22 -17.72 -26.91 -33.81
N GLU A 23 -18.67 -26.64 -32.92
CA GLU A 23 -18.39 -26.16 -31.61
C GLU A 23 -17.56 -27.24 -30.91
N THR A 24 -16.25 -27.11 -30.97
CA THR A 24 -15.32 -27.85 -30.15
C THR A 24 -15.62 -27.50 -28.69
N ALA A 25 -16.66 -28.10 -28.15
CA ALA A 25 -16.86 -28.15 -26.71
C ALA A 25 -15.65 -28.86 -26.12
N TYR A 26 -14.63 -28.09 -25.73
CA TYR A 26 -13.66 -28.63 -24.78
C TYR A 26 -14.47 -29.12 -23.59
N PRO A 27 -14.32 -30.37 -23.18
CA PRO A 27 -14.89 -30.79 -21.91
C PRO A 27 -14.18 -29.98 -20.84
N VAL A 28 -14.77 -28.87 -20.46
CA VAL A 28 -14.45 -28.23 -19.18
C VAL A 28 -14.87 -29.32 -18.17
N ALA A 29 -13.90 -30.17 -17.79
CA ALA A 29 -14.05 -31.00 -16.65
C ALA A 29 -14.61 -30.11 -15.57
N ALA A 30 -15.86 -30.35 -15.15
CA ALA A 30 -16.44 -29.74 -13.98
C ALA A 30 -15.63 -30.27 -12.78
N ALA A 31 -14.41 -29.74 -12.63
CA ALA A 31 -13.73 -29.73 -11.36
C ALA A 31 -14.76 -29.05 -10.46
N GLN A 32 -15.31 -29.80 -9.52
CA GLN A 32 -16.09 -29.27 -8.43
C GLN A 32 -15.21 -28.15 -7.81
N GLN A 33 -15.40 -26.93 -8.27
CA GLN A 33 -14.77 -25.77 -7.68
C GLN A 33 -15.34 -25.71 -6.28
N ALA A 34 -14.56 -26.20 -5.31
CA ALA A 34 -14.79 -25.88 -3.92
C ALA A 34 -15.00 -24.36 -3.89
N ALA A 35 -16.18 -23.93 -3.44
CA ALA A 35 -16.57 -22.53 -3.50
C ALA A 35 -15.45 -21.73 -2.82
N ALA A 36 -14.81 -20.85 -3.58
CA ALA A 36 -13.69 -20.06 -3.08
C ALA A 36 -14.15 -19.30 -1.83
N THR A 37 -13.54 -19.62 -0.70
CA THR A 37 -13.88 -18.97 0.58
C THR A 37 -12.98 -17.77 0.75
N VAL A 38 -13.57 -16.57 0.87
CA VAL A 38 -12.88 -15.30 1.01
C VAL A 38 -12.99 -14.84 2.45
N GLY A 39 -11.85 -14.52 3.06
CA GLY A 39 -11.79 -13.79 4.32
C GLY A 39 -11.64 -12.29 4.08
N TYR A 40 -12.12 -11.47 4.99
CA TYR A 40 -11.87 -10.04 4.99
C TYR A 40 -11.63 -9.50 6.39
N PHE A 41 -10.91 -8.40 6.50
CA PHE A 41 -10.55 -7.78 7.77
C PHE A 41 -10.22 -6.30 7.61
N SER A 42 -10.28 -5.55 8.71
CA SER A 42 -9.74 -4.18 8.79
C SER A 42 -8.33 -4.24 9.36
N TYR A 43 -7.35 -3.86 8.54
CA TYR A 43 -5.94 -3.82 8.92
C TYR A 43 -5.71 -2.82 10.06
N GLY A 44 -6.27 -1.61 9.93
CA GLY A 44 -6.13 -0.54 10.91
C GLY A 44 -6.69 -0.92 12.28
N GLU A 45 -7.85 -1.57 12.30
CA GLU A 45 -8.43 -2.05 13.56
C GLU A 45 -7.55 -3.09 14.27
N ILE A 46 -6.98 -4.02 13.52
CA ILE A 46 -6.09 -5.04 14.05
C ILE A 46 -4.79 -4.40 14.54
N PHE A 47 -4.17 -3.56 13.70
CA PHE A 47 -2.90 -2.90 13.99
C PHE A 47 -2.98 -2.05 15.27
N MET A 48 -4.03 -1.23 15.40
CA MET A 48 -4.24 -0.40 16.59
C MET A 48 -4.63 -1.20 17.84
N SER A 49 -5.14 -2.42 17.70
CA SER A 49 -5.49 -3.27 18.84
C SER A 49 -4.31 -4.04 19.43
N MET A 50 -3.17 -4.07 18.75
CA MET A 50 -1.96 -4.74 19.26
C MET A 50 -1.44 -4.04 20.53
N PRO A 51 -1.09 -4.78 21.59
CA PRO A 51 -0.51 -4.17 22.80
C PRO A 51 0.76 -3.37 22.51
N GLU A 52 1.58 -3.83 21.57
CA GLU A 52 2.83 -3.19 21.17
C GLU A 52 2.62 -1.89 20.38
N TYR A 53 1.43 -1.66 19.80
CA TYR A 53 1.12 -0.45 19.03
C TYR A 53 1.28 0.83 19.87
N ASN A 54 0.72 0.84 21.07
CA ASN A 54 0.82 1.99 21.99
C ASN A 54 2.27 2.29 22.39
N ILE A 55 3.09 1.24 22.56
CA ILE A 55 4.52 1.38 22.87
C ILE A 55 5.26 1.99 21.68
N ALA A 56 5.01 1.46 20.48
CA ALA A 56 5.61 1.94 19.25
C ALA A 56 5.22 3.40 18.96
N GLN A 57 3.94 3.75 19.13
CA GLN A 57 3.44 5.10 18.96
C GLN A 57 4.14 6.08 19.92
N LYS A 58 4.27 5.70 21.19
CA LYS A 58 4.96 6.52 22.20
C LYS A 58 6.43 6.77 21.82
N GLN A 59 7.14 5.74 21.35
CA GLN A 59 8.53 5.89 20.88
C GLN A 59 8.65 6.88 19.71
N ILE A 60 7.70 6.83 18.76
CA ILE A 60 7.65 7.75 17.62
C ILE A 60 7.38 9.18 18.09
N GLU A 61 6.43 9.37 19.00
CA GLU A 61 6.10 10.68 19.57
C GLU A 61 7.28 11.28 20.34
N GLU A 62 7.98 10.49 21.17
CA GLU A 62 9.19 10.92 21.87
C GLU A 62 10.31 11.32 20.92
N LEU A 63 10.51 10.55 19.85
CA LEU A 63 11.50 10.87 18.82
C LEU A 63 11.14 12.15 18.08
N LYS A 64 9.88 12.32 17.70
CA LYS A 64 9.35 13.52 17.05
C LYS A 64 9.56 14.75 17.92
N ALA A 65 9.24 14.67 19.20
CA ALA A 65 9.44 15.77 20.15
C ALA A 65 10.91 16.22 20.23
N LYS A 66 11.86 15.27 20.23
CA LYS A 66 13.30 15.60 20.21
C LYS A 66 13.74 16.33 18.93
N TYR A 67 13.22 15.91 17.76
CA TYR A 67 13.52 16.60 16.51
C TYR A 67 12.89 18.00 16.45
N GLU A 68 11.69 18.17 17.00
CA GLU A 68 11.02 19.47 17.09
C GLU A 68 11.77 20.42 18.04
N GLU A 69 12.21 19.92 19.19
CA GLU A 69 13.04 20.71 20.13
C GLU A 69 14.34 21.17 19.48
N GLU A 70 15.05 20.28 18.80
CA GLU A 70 16.29 20.63 18.09
C GLU A 70 16.03 21.62 16.95
N ALA A 71 14.93 21.47 16.20
CA ALA A 71 14.55 22.40 15.15
C ALA A 71 14.28 23.82 15.69
N ILE A 72 13.64 23.93 16.86
CA ILE A 72 13.42 25.20 17.55
C ILE A 72 14.76 25.80 17.99
N ARG A 73 15.66 25.01 18.57
CA ARG A 73 16.99 25.45 18.99
C ARG A 73 17.78 26.04 17.80
N VAL A 74 17.85 25.29 16.71
CA VAL A 74 18.59 25.70 15.48
C VAL A 74 18.00 26.96 14.87
N LYS A 75 16.67 27.11 14.88
CA LYS A 75 15.97 28.31 14.44
C LYS A 75 16.31 29.52 15.33
N ASN A 76 16.30 29.33 16.64
CA ASN A 76 16.60 30.40 17.60
C ASN A 76 18.05 30.87 17.48
N ASP A 77 19.01 29.95 17.29
CA ASP A 77 20.41 30.29 17.04
C ASP A 77 20.59 31.13 15.78
N PHE A 78 19.85 30.79 14.71
CA PHE A 78 19.85 31.62 13.50
C PHE A 78 19.26 33.00 13.75
N ASN A 79 18.09 33.10 14.38
CA ASN A 79 17.42 34.36 14.65
C ASN A 79 18.32 35.33 15.48
N LYS A 80 18.94 34.77 16.55
CA LYS A 80 19.88 35.56 17.38
C LYS A 80 21.03 36.14 16.55
N LYS A 81 21.67 35.32 15.72
CA LYS A 81 22.78 35.79 14.87
C LYS A 81 22.31 36.75 13.79
N TYR A 82 21.10 36.63 13.30
CA TYR A 82 20.50 37.53 12.35
C TYR A 82 20.21 38.90 12.99
N GLU A 83 19.68 38.93 14.22
CA GLU A 83 19.47 40.15 15.01
C GLU A 83 20.78 40.86 15.29
N GLU A 84 21.82 40.15 15.79
CA GLU A 84 23.17 40.69 15.99
C GLU A 84 23.77 41.30 14.70
N PHE A 85 23.50 40.68 13.55
CA PHE A 85 23.92 41.20 12.26
C PHE A 85 23.17 42.48 11.91
N LEU A 86 21.85 42.55 12.08
CA LEU A 86 21.05 43.74 11.78
C LEU A 86 21.45 44.94 12.63
N GLU A 87 21.73 44.74 13.91
CA GLU A 87 22.15 45.78 14.83
C GLU A 87 23.52 46.37 14.46
N GLY A 88 24.50 45.52 14.12
CA GLY A 88 25.87 45.92 13.87
C GLY A 88 26.20 46.23 12.41
N GLN A 89 25.33 45.94 11.43
CA GLN A 89 25.68 46.00 10.01
C GLN A 89 26.16 47.36 9.49
N LYS A 90 25.70 48.45 10.12
CA LYS A 90 26.09 49.81 9.73
C LYS A 90 27.52 50.20 10.15
N ASP A 91 28.01 49.54 11.21
CA ASP A 91 29.32 49.84 11.82
C ASP A 91 30.39 48.80 11.41
N PHE A 92 30.01 47.77 10.72
CA PHE A 92 30.96 46.73 10.29
C PHE A 92 31.84 47.17 9.11
N PRO A 93 33.15 46.99 9.19
CA PRO A 93 34.00 47.06 8.02
C PRO A 93 33.50 46.07 6.94
N LEU A 94 33.68 46.39 5.65
CA LEU A 94 33.17 45.63 4.52
C LEU A 94 33.54 44.12 4.59
N THR A 95 34.74 43.83 5.02
CA THR A 95 35.24 42.44 5.18
C THR A 95 34.46 41.68 6.26
N ILE A 96 34.14 42.32 7.38
CA ILE A 96 33.36 41.76 8.48
C ILE A 96 31.91 41.60 8.05
N LEU A 97 31.33 42.59 7.39
CA LEU A 97 29.97 42.53 6.85
C LEU A 97 29.80 41.32 5.94
N LYS A 98 30.70 41.13 4.97
CA LYS A 98 30.68 40.00 4.04
C LYS A 98 30.81 38.63 4.76
N LYS A 99 31.73 38.57 5.74
CA LYS A 99 31.90 37.37 6.56
C LYS A 99 30.61 36.98 7.31
N ARG A 100 29.97 37.96 7.96
CA ARG A 100 28.71 37.75 8.70
C ARG A 100 27.56 37.33 7.79
N GLN A 101 27.45 37.89 6.60
CA GLN A 101 26.46 37.47 5.59
C GLN A 101 26.68 36.02 5.17
N THR A 102 27.94 35.62 4.94
CA THR A 102 28.27 34.23 4.60
C THR A 102 27.90 33.26 5.74
N GLU A 103 28.24 33.63 6.99
CA GLU A 103 27.90 32.81 8.17
C GLU A 103 26.37 32.60 8.32
N LEU A 104 25.56 33.67 8.08
CA LEU A 104 24.11 33.58 8.11
C LEU A 104 23.56 32.71 6.99
N GLN A 105 24.12 32.81 5.77
CA GLN A 105 23.72 31.96 4.66
C GLN A 105 24.05 30.49 4.93
N GLU A 106 25.21 30.19 5.50
CA GLU A 106 25.58 28.82 5.90
C GLU A 106 24.65 28.26 6.96
N LEU A 107 24.29 29.08 7.98
CA LEU A 107 23.34 28.66 9.01
C LEU A 107 21.96 28.39 8.44
N MET A 108 21.47 29.22 7.53
CA MET A 108 20.19 29.01 6.86
C MET A 108 20.20 27.70 6.06
N ASN A 109 21.26 27.46 5.30
CA ASN A 109 21.41 26.21 4.53
C ASN A 109 21.46 24.98 5.45
N LYS A 110 22.16 25.06 6.58
CA LYS A 110 22.19 24.00 7.59
C LYS A 110 20.81 23.73 8.19
N ASN A 111 20.02 24.78 8.46
CA ASN A 111 18.66 24.62 8.98
C ASN A 111 17.73 23.93 7.98
N ILE A 112 17.84 24.27 6.69
CA ILE A 112 17.07 23.61 5.64
C ILE A 112 17.47 22.13 5.55
N ALA A 113 18.76 21.85 5.46
CA ALA A 113 19.28 20.49 5.39
C ALA A 113 18.88 19.65 6.62
N PHE A 114 18.96 20.21 7.82
CA PHE A 114 18.51 19.56 9.05
C PHE A 114 17.02 19.19 9.00
N LYS A 115 16.17 20.10 8.52
CA LYS A 115 14.73 19.85 8.40
C LYS A 115 14.39 18.71 7.43
N GLU A 116 15.08 18.67 6.30
CA GLU A 116 14.90 17.60 5.29
C GLU A 116 15.39 16.27 5.81
N GLU A 117 16.58 16.23 6.41
CA GLU A 117 17.16 15.02 6.98
C GLU A 117 16.31 14.49 8.16
N SER A 118 15.82 15.38 9.02
CA SER A 118 14.93 15.00 10.13
C SER A 118 13.65 14.32 9.62
N ARG A 119 13.05 14.83 8.55
CA ARG A 119 11.86 14.19 7.93
C ARG A 119 12.18 12.79 7.42
N ARG A 120 13.32 12.65 6.73
CA ARG A 120 13.78 11.37 6.19
C ARG A 120 14.01 10.35 7.31
N LEU A 121 14.73 10.76 8.37
CA LEU A 121 15.06 9.90 9.51
C LEU A 121 13.80 9.54 10.31
N MET A 122 12.84 10.46 10.47
CA MET A 122 11.56 10.17 11.11
C MET A 122 10.76 9.12 10.34
N ALA A 123 10.64 9.27 9.01
CA ALA A 123 9.92 8.29 8.19
C ALA A 123 10.60 6.91 8.21
N GLN A 124 11.93 6.87 8.25
CA GLN A 124 12.68 5.63 8.40
C GLN A 124 12.45 4.99 9.77
N ALA A 125 12.56 5.76 10.85
CA ALA A 125 12.33 5.28 12.21
C ALA A 125 10.91 4.74 12.40
N GLU A 126 9.90 5.43 11.89
CA GLU A 126 8.50 4.98 11.92
C GLU A 126 8.34 3.62 11.23
N LYS A 127 8.92 3.48 10.05
CA LYS A 127 8.93 2.20 9.32
C LYS A 127 9.62 1.08 10.09
N GLU A 128 10.75 1.37 10.72
CA GLU A 128 11.52 0.38 11.49
C GLU A 128 10.80 -0.01 12.78
N ILE A 129 10.20 0.95 13.49
CA ILE A 129 9.45 0.72 14.72
C ILE A 129 8.19 -0.12 14.46
N TYR A 130 7.48 0.14 13.37
CA TYR A 130 6.28 -0.62 13.02
C TYR A 130 6.55 -1.94 12.27
N ALA A 131 7.75 -2.15 11.74
CA ALA A 131 8.08 -3.35 10.97
C ALA A 131 7.78 -4.68 11.70
N PRO A 132 8.11 -4.87 12.99
CA PRO A 132 7.79 -6.10 13.70
C PRO A 132 6.28 -6.33 13.85
N LEU A 133 5.49 -5.25 14.01
CA LEU A 133 4.03 -5.33 14.12
C LEU A 133 3.43 -5.79 12.77
N HIS A 134 3.87 -5.17 11.68
CA HIS A 134 3.46 -5.56 10.32
C HIS A 134 3.79 -7.02 10.03
N LYS A 135 5.00 -7.46 10.40
CA LYS A 135 5.44 -8.85 10.24
C LYS A 135 4.54 -9.82 11.01
N ARG A 136 4.23 -9.51 12.26
CA ARG A 136 3.37 -10.36 13.11
C ARG A 136 1.95 -10.50 12.53
N ILE A 137 1.37 -9.40 12.02
CA ILE A 137 0.06 -9.45 11.33
C ILE A 137 0.16 -10.32 10.08
N GLN A 138 1.20 -10.17 9.26
CA GLN A 138 1.37 -10.96 8.04
C GLN A 138 1.50 -12.47 8.33
N GLU A 139 2.27 -12.83 9.36
CA GLU A 139 2.42 -14.21 9.81
C GLU A 139 1.07 -14.78 10.28
N LEU A 140 0.31 -14.02 11.07
CA LEU A 140 -1.01 -14.42 11.53
C LEU A 140 -2.02 -14.59 10.38
N LEU A 141 -2.00 -13.69 9.39
CA LEU A 141 -2.85 -13.79 8.21
C LEU A 141 -2.56 -15.07 7.41
N ASN A 142 -1.28 -15.39 7.21
CA ASN A 142 -0.86 -16.61 6.51
C ASN A 142 -1.33 -17.87 7.27
N GLN A 143 -1.14 -17.90 8.60
CA GLN A 143 -1.57 -18.98 9.44
C GLN A 143 -3.11 -19.15 9.41
N THR A 144 -3.85 -18.06 9.62
CA THR A 144 -5.32 -18.08 9.63
C THR A 144 -5.89 -18.47 8.27
N GLY A 145 -5.26 -17.99 7.18
CA GLY A 145 -5.62 -18.38 5.81
C GLY A 145 -5.49 -19.87 5.57
N ALA A 146 -4.39 -20.47 6.04
CA ALA A 146 -4.16 -21.91 5.96
C ALA A 146 -5.11 -22.71 6.85
N GLU A 147 -5.30 -22.32 8.12
CA GLU A 147 -6.20 -22.98 9.08
C GLU A 147 -7.65 -23.05 8.59
N LEU A 148 -8.13 -21.95 8.00
CA LEU A 148 -9.52 -21.85 7.51
C LEU A 148 -9.66 -22.22 6.03
N ASN A 149 -8.60 -22.68 5.39
CA ASN A 149 -8.55 -23.05 3.97
C ASN A 149 -9.12 -21.94 3.07
N LEU A 150 -8.70 -20.67 3.32
CA LEU A 150 -9.16 -19.52 2.57
C LEU A 150 -8.40 -19.39 1.26
N THR A 151 -9.10 -19.02 0.21
CA THR A 151 -8.51 -18.74 -1.10
C THR A 151 -7.85 -17.36 -1.13
N LEU A 152 -8.42 -16.41 -0.39
CA LEU A 152 -7.99 -15.02 -0.36
C LEU A 152 -8.40 -14.37 0.96
N ILE A 153 -7.55 -13.48 1.49
CA ILE A 153 -7.88 -12.55 2.58
C ILE A 153 -7.71 -11.13 2.08
N VAL A 154 -8.75 -10.31 2.23
CA VAL A 154 -8.82 -8.93 1.71
C VAL A 154 -8.81 -7.93 2.86
N ASN A 155 -7.95 -6.91 2.76
CA ASN A 155 -8.02 -5.74 3.63
C ASN A 155 -9.11 -4.78 3.12
N THR A 156 -10.04 -4.38 4.00
CA THR A 156 -11.18 -3.52 3.67
C THR A 156 -10.95 -2.04 3.92
N ASP A 157 -9.78 -1.65 4.44
CA ASP A 157 -9.50 -0.24 4.79
C ASP A 157 -9.17 0.64 3.57
N SER A 158 -9.09 0.04 2.38
CA SER A 158 -8.82 0.76 1.15
C SER A 158 -9.96 0.61 0.14
N ASP A 159 -10.08 1.57 -0.76
CA ASP A 159 -11.05 1.54 -1.87
C ASP A 159 -10.79 0.41 -2.90
N ALA A 160 -9.73 -0.38 -2.69
CA ALA A 160 -9.38 -1.48 -3.57
C ALA A 160 -10.41 -2.63 -3.56
N CYS A 161 -11.26 -2.71 -2.52
CA CYS A 161 -12.33 -3.69 -2.41
C CYS A 161 -13.67 -3.00 -2.11
N PRO A 162 -14.36 -2.46 -3.12
CA PRO A 162 -15.57 -1.66 -2.93
C PRO A 162 -16.80 -2.49 -2.48
N TYR A 163 -16.75 -3.80 -2.65
CA TYR A 163 -17.84 -4.69 -2.27
C TYR A 163 -17.35 -6.09 -1.86
N ILE A 164 -17.87 -6.57 -0.74
CA ILE A 164 -17.74 -7.96 -0.28
C ILE A 164 -19.12 -8.47 0.08
N ASN A 165 -19.49 -9.65 -0.43
CA ASN A 165 -20.74 -10.30 -0.06
C ASN A 165 -20.63 -10.96 1.33
N PRO A 166 -21.27 -10.44 2.38
CA PRO A 166 -21.11 -10.94 3.74
C PRO A 166 -21.69 -12.35 3.93
N ALA A 167 -22.60 -12.80 3.06
CA ALA A 167 -23.16 -14.15 3.13
C ALA A 167 -22.21 -15.22 2.54
N ARG A 168 -21.15 -14.82 1.81
CA ARG A 168 -20.20 -15.71 1.14
C ARG A 168 -18.75 -15.44 1.53
N SER A 169 -18.51 -14.66 2.57
CA SER A 169 -17.19 -14.30 3.07
C SER A 169 -17.17 -14.29 4.60
N ILE A 170 -15.99 -14.41 5.17
CA ILE A 170 -15.78 -14.49 6.62
C ILE A 170 -15.11 -13.22 7.10
N ASN A 171 -15.71 -12.52 8.07
CA ASN A 171 -15.06 -11.42 8.78
C ASN A 171 -14.06 -11.99 9.80
N LEU A 172 -12.79 -11.73 9.59
CA LEU A 172 -11.69 -12.20 10.41
C LEU A 172 -11.24 -11.20 11.47
N THR A 173 -11.73 -9.96 11.45
CA THR A 173 -11.22 -8.87 12.30
C THR A 173 -11.22 -9.25 13.78
N SER A 174 -12.33 -9.78 14.30
CA SER A 174 -12.43 -10.16 15.72
C SER A 174 -11.52 -11.32 16.08
N LEU A 175 -11.47 -12.36 15.23
CA LEU A 175 -10.60 -13.53 15.41
C LEU A 175 -9.11 -13.13 15.43
N LEU A 176 -8.71 -12.26 14.49
CA LEU A 176 -7.33 -11.81 14.41
C LEU A 176 -6.94 -10.92 15.60
N LYS A 177 -7.85 -10.06 16.07
CA LYS A 177 -7.63 -9.28 17.31
C LYS A 177 -7.41 -10.16 18.52
N GLU A 178 -8.21 -11.21 18.68
CA GLU A 178 -8.07 -12.16 19.79
C GLU A 178 -6.73 -12.90 19.76
N LYS A 179 -6.29 -13.32 18.59
CA LYS A 179 -5.00 -14.01 18.41
C LYS A 179 -3.76 -13.10 18.60
N LEU A 180 -3.91 -11.78 18.57
CA LEU A 180 -2.82 -10.81 18.74
C LEU A 180 -2.70 -10.27 20.18
N GLN A 181 -3.65 -10.52 21.03
CA GLN A 181 -3.61 -10.19 22.46
C GLN A 181 -2.78 -11.23 23.23
#